data_8f013b00c6a47837c98c6aa1779475c7
#
_entry.id   8f013b00c6a47837c98c6aa1779475c7
#
_cell.length_a   1.000
_cell.length_b   1.000
_cell.length_c   1.000
_cell.angle_alpha   90.00
_cell.angle_beta   90.00
_cell.angle_gamma   90.00
#
_symmetry.space_group_name_H-M   'P 1'
#
loop_
_entity.id
_entity.type
_entity.pdbx_description
1 polymer ?
#
loop_
_entity_poly.entity_id
_entity_poly.type
_entity_poly.pdbx_seq_one_letter_code
_entity_poly.pdbx_strand_id
1 'polypeptide(L)'
;DKKEMENLLKSKGWDTDTAKRVMRFDSRGNIMINGTKGVQFIQESSDSILSGFEEVMKEGPLAKEQVRNCKFTFTHFVPHEDTAHRGLSQLSPASRRACMAAMLKANPILLEPMLGIEVRVPQDMIGNVATVLSGKRGKVLDMQQKGVTSIITGEIPASETFDISEVMRGQTAGKAMWNTHFKAWTPMPKSIQANLIADTRKRKGLSPEPPTADEFIDRSEEHTSELQSLAYLVCRLLLEKK
;
A
#
# COMPACT_ATOMS: atom_id res chain seq x y z
N ASP A 1 21.18 5.58 7.06
CA ASP A 1 22.38 4.74 6.92
C ASP A 1 21.97 3.27 6.77
N LYS A 2 22.67 2.53 5.86
CA LYS A 2 22.38 1.10 5.60
C LYS A 2 22.53 0.25 6.88
N LYS A 3 23.51 0.58 7.71
CA LYS A 3 23.77 -0.11 8.98
C LYS A 3 22.67 0.09 10.03
N GLU A 4 22.12 1.29 10.10
CA GLU A 4 20.97 1.59 10.97
C GLU A 4 19.71 0.83 10.53
N MET A 5 19.45 0.79 9.23
CA MET A 5 18.35 0.03 8.65
C MET A 5 18.49 -1.47 8.96
N GLU A 6 19.68 -2.05 8.78
CA GLU A 6 19.98 -3.45 9.11
C GLU A 6 19.72 -3.73 10.60
N ASN A 7 20.19 -2.87 11.49
CA ASN A 7 19.98 -3.02 12.92
C ASN A 7 18.51 -2.89 13.32
N LEU A 8 17.78 -1.95 12.72
CA LEU A 8 16.35 -1.77 12.93
C LEU A 8 15.56 -3.02 12.51
N LEU A 9 15.86 -3.59 11.34
CA LEU A 9 15.19 -4.79 10.86
C LEU A 9 15.47 -6.00 11.76
N LYS A 10 16.71 -6.16 12.20
CA LYS A 10 17.08 -7.20 13.18
C LYS A 10 16.34 -7.05 14.51
N SER A 11 16.22 -5.82 15.02
CA SER A 11 15.45 -5.55 16.26
C SER A 11 13.96 -5.87 16.11
N LYS A 12 13.44 -5.91 14.90
CA LYS A 12 12.06 -6.30 14.54
C LYS A 12 11.92 -7.79 14.20
N GLY A 13 12.95 -8.60 14.44
CA GLY A 13 12.91 -10.05 14.26
C GLY A 13 13.24 -10.54 12.85
N TRP A 14 13.80 -9.70 11.99
CA TRP A 14 14.28 -10.12 10.68
C TRP A 14 15.59 -10.92 10.81
N ASP A 15 15.74 -11.95 9.99
CA ASP A 15 16.99 -12.67 9.93
C ASP A 15 18.12 -11.79 9.38
N THR A 16 19.34 -12.06 9.85
CA THR A 16 20.51 -11.24 9.55
C THR A 16 20.83 -11.20 8.05
N ASP A 17 20.66 -12.31 7.34
CA ASP A 17 21.02 -12.40 5.93
C ASP A 17 20.03 -11.63 5.05
N THR A 18 18.74 -11.70 5.34
CA THR A 18 17.72 -10.91 4.67
C THR A 18 17.90 -9.42 4.97
N ALA A 19 18.15 -9.05 6.21
CA ALA A 19 18.37 -7.65 6.60
C ALA A 19 19.55 -7.01 5.84
N LYS A 20 20.65 -7.76 5.62
CA LYS A 20 21.81 -7.29 4.84
C LYS A 20 21.51 -7.08 3.36
N ARG A 21 20.55 -7.82 2.81
CA ARG A 21 20.17 -7.78 1.39
C ARG A 21 19.14 -6.68 1.07
N VAL A 22 18.68 -5.95 2.06
CA VAL A 22 17.74 -4.85 1.83
C VAL A 22 18.41 -3.76 1.00
N MET A 23 17.77 -3.41 -0.11
CA MET A 23 18.20 -2.34 -1.01
C MET A 23 17.54 -1.02 -0.65
N ARG A 24 16.25 -1.05 -0.33
CA ARG A 24 15.46 0.14 0.01
C ARG A 24 14.34 -0.22 0.99
N PHE A 25 14.03 0.71 1.86
CA PHE A 25 12.90 0.70 2.77
C PHE A 25 12.30 2.11 2.83
N ASP A 26 10.98 2.25 2.78
CA ASP A 26 10.30 3.54 2.89
C ASP A 26 9.46 3.66 4.17
N SER A 27 9.04 4.88 4.48
CA SER A 27 8.23 5.18 5.68
C SER A 27 6.83 4.55 5.65
N ARG A 28 6.38 4.02 4.51
CA ARG A 28 5.10 3.32 4.34
C ARG A 28 5.22 1.82 4.51
N GLY A 29 6.41 1.33 4.89
CA GLY A 29 6.66 -0.09 5.11
C GLY A 29 6.92 -0.88 3.82
N ASN A 30 7.20 -0.22 2.70
CA ASN A 30 7.61 -0.90 1.49
C ASN A 30 9.10 -1.21 1.54
N ILE A 31 9.45 -2.40 1.07
CA ILE A 31 10.83 -2.88 1.13
C ILE A 31 11.22 -3.59 -0.17
N MET A 32 12.42 -3.30 -0.66
CA MET A 32 13.04 -4.04 -1.76
C MET A 32 14.29 -4.77 -1.26
N ILE A 33 14.35 -6.05 -1.57
CA ILE A 33 15.43 -6.96 -1.14
C ILE A 33 16.13 -7.51 -2.37
N ASN A 34 17.46 -7.52 -2.35
CA ASN A 34 18.25 -8.20 -3.36
C ASN A 34 18.26 -9.71 -3.09
N GLY A 35 17.56 -10.46 -3.94
CA GLY A 35 17.54 -11.92 -3.94
C GLY A 35 18.46 -12.55 -4.99
N THR A 36 19.18 -11.75 -5.79
CA THR A 36 20.07 -12.27 -6.83
C THR A 36 21.30 -12.94 -6.24
N LYS A 37 21.89 -13.86 -6.99
CA LYS A 37 23.15 -14.54 -6.64
C LYS A 37 24.12 -14.41 -7.81
N GLY A 38 25.34 -13.92 -7.51
CA GLY A 38 26.43 -13.88 -8.49
C GLY A 38 26.20 -12.99 -9.71
N VAL A 39 25.32 -12.01 -9.62
CA VAL A 39 25.03 -11.08 -10.74
C VAL A 39 26.04 -9.94 -10.74
N GLN A 40 26.72 -9.77 -11.88
CA GLN A 40 27.62 -8.65 -12.10
C GLN A 40 26.86 -7.32 -12.23
N PHE A 41 27.53 -6.20 -12.01
CA PHE A 41 27.02 -4.82 -12.21
C PHE A 41 25.78 -4.44 -11.39
N ILE A 42 25.34 -5.27 -10.43
CA ILE A 42 24.13 -4.98 -9.63
C ILE A 42 24.30 -3.72 -8.78
N GLN A 43 25.51 -3.48 -8.28
CA GLN A 43 25.77 -2.29 -7.46
C GLN A 43 25.71 -1.01 -8.28
N GLU A 44 26.29 -1.00 -9.49
CA GLU A 44 26.24 0.13 -10.39
C GLU A 44 24.82 0.44 -10.88
N SER A 45 24.00 -0.60 -11.02
CA SER A 45 22.62 -0.49 -11.52
C SER A 45 21.60 -0.23 -10.41
N SER A 46 22.00 -0.32 -9.14
CA SER A 46 21.08 -0.27 -7.99
C SER A 46 20.22 0.99 -7.95
N ASP A 47 20.80 2.16 -8.14
CA ASP A 47 20.08 3.42 -8.05
C ASP A 47 19.04 3.56 -9.17
N SER A 48 19.36 3.09 -10.36
CA SER A 48 18.44 3.08 -11.50
C SER A 48 17.27 2.11 -11.29
N ILE A 49 17.53 0.93 -10.73
CA ILE A 49 16.50 -0.05 -10.36
C ILE A 49 15.60 0.50 -9.25
N LEU A 50 16.21 1.09 -8.22
CA LEU A 50 15.48 1.68 -7.09
C LEU A 50 14.63 2.87 -7.49
N SER A 51 15.04 3.67 -8.47
CA SER A 51 14.24 4.76 -9.01
C SER A 51 12.90 4.24 -9.55
N GLY A 52 12.91 3.18 -10.37
CA GLY A 52 11.67 2.58 -10.88
C GLY A 52 10.78 1.98 -9.78
N PHE A 53 11.39 1.36 -8.79
CA PHE A 53 10.65 0.90 -7.60
C PHE A 53 9.99 2.05 -6.84
N GLU A 54 10.71 3.14 -6.58
CA GLU A 54 10.17 4.31 -5.86
C GLU A 54 9.00 4.98 -6.59
N GLU A 55 9.02 5.01 -7.93
CA GLU A 55 7.89 5.49 -8.72
C GLU A 55 6.64 4.64 -8.50
N VAL A 56 6.78 3.31 -8.49
CA VAL A 56 5.66 2.40 -8.22
C VAL A 56 5.13 2.56 -6.79
N MET A 57 6.02 2.82 -5.83
CA MET A 57 5.59 3.06 -4.44
C MET A 57 4.78 4.34 -4.29
N LYS A 58 4.96 5.30 -5.18
CA LYS A 58 4.15 6.52 -5.23
C LYS A 58 2.83 6.32 -5.95
N GLU A 59 2.83 5.54 -7.04
CA GLU A 59 1.69 5.31 -7.90
C GLU A 59 1.53 3.84 -8.26
N GLY A 60 0.87 3.08 -7.40
CA GLY A 60 0.60 1.65 -7.62
C GLY A 60 -0.37 1.36 -8.78
N PRO A 61 -0.44 0.10 -9.23
CA PRO A 61 -1.12 -0.27 -10.48
C PRO A 61 -2.64 -0.16 -10.46
N LEU A 62 -3.30 -0.30 -9.30
CA LEU A 62 -4.76 -0.34 -9.25
C LEU A 62 -5.42 0.99 -9.64
N ALA A 63 -5.05 2.06 -8.95
CA ALA A 63 -5.69 3.37 -9.12
C ALA A 63 -4.70 4.54 -8.97
N LYS A 64 -3.40 4.32 -9.21
CA LYS A 64 -2.33 5.30 -8.97
C LYS A 64 -2.39 5.86 -7.55
N GLU A 65 -2.61 4.99 -6.57
CA GLU A 65 -2.54 5.30 -5.15
C GLU A 65 -1.21 4.84 -4.57
N GLN A 66 -0.82 5.42 -3.45
CA GLN A 66 0.41 5.07 -2.77
C GLN A 66 0.39 3.61 -2.29
N VAL A 67 1.47 2.90 -2.55
CA VAL A 67 1.67 1.52 -2.09
C VAL A 67 2.12 1.51 -0.63
N ARG A 68 1.65 0.51 0.13
CA ARG A 68 1.98 0.33 1.54
C ARG A 68 2.20 -1.14 1.89
N ASN A 69 3.13 -1.39 2.80
CA ASN A 69 3.39 -2.71 3.41
C ASN A 69 3.68 -3.82 2.38
N CYS A 70 4.40 -3.49 1.32
CA CYS A 70 4.77 -4.43 0.27
C CYS A 70 6.25 -4.81 0.36
N LYS A 71 6.52 -6.12 0.26
CA LYS A 71 7.87 -6.68 0.18
C LYS A 71 8.13 -7.12 -1.26
N PHE A 72 9.15 -6.57 -1.88
CA PHE A 72 9.63 -6.96 -3.20
C PHE A 72 10.95 -7.70 -3.06
N THR A 73 11.08 -8.81 -3.75
CA THR A 73 12.35 -9.53 -3.85
C THR A 73 12.83 -9.49 -5.31
N PHE A 74 13.94 -8.83 -5.51
CA PHE A 74 14.60 -8.73 -6.79
C PHE A 74 15.42 -10.00 -7.03
N THR A 75 14.94 -10.91 -7.88
CA THR A 75 15.48 -12.27 -7.97
C THR A 75 16.33 -12.53 -9.20
N HIS A 76 16.11 -11.78 -10.28
CA HIS A 76 16.80 -12.01 -11.54
C HIS A 76 17.12 -10.68 -12.22
N PHE A 77 18.34 -10.58 -12.79
CA PHE A 77 18.82 -9.44 -13.52
C PHE A 77 19.85 -9.90 -14.54
N VAL A 78 19.63 -9.59 -15.80
CA VAL A 78 20.59 -9.81 -16.89
C VAL A 78 21.00 -8.44 -17.40
N PRO A 79 22.13 -7.90 -16.94
CA PRO A 79 22.61 -6.59 -17.39
C PRO A 79 23.18 -6.71 -18.81
N HIS A 80 23.00 -5.66 -19.60
CA HIS A 80 23.73 -5.52 -20.85
C HIS A 80 25.21 -5.29 -20.57
N GLU A 81 26.11 -5.80 -21.43
CA GLU A 81 27.57 -5.64 -21.25
C GLU A 81 28.00 -4.18 -21.38
N ASP A 82 27.40 -3.44 -22.32
CA ASP A 82 27.66 -2.02 -22.52
C ASP A 82 27.01 -1.16 -21.44
N THR A 83 27.81 -0.29 -20.81
CA THR A 83 27.37 0.65 -19.78
C THR A 83 26.33 1.65 -20.27
N ALA A 84 26.35 2.02 -21.54
CA ALA A 84 25.36 2.93 -22.13
C ALA A 84 23.92 2.41 -22.00
N HIS A 85 23.75 1.10 -21.99
CA HIS A 85 22.44 0.43 -21.85
C HIS A 85 22.07 0.08 -20.40
N ARG A 86 22.87 0.47 -19.39
CA ARG A 86 22.61 0.26 -17.96
C ARG A 86 22.27 1.55 -17.20
N GLY A 87 22.03 2.63 -17.93
CA GLY A 87 21.71 3.93 -17.35
C GLY A 87 20.27 4.01 -16.79
N LEU A 88 20.00 5.11 -16.10
CA LEU A 88 18.70 5.41 -15.48
C LEU A 88 17.55 5.34 -16.48
N SER A 89 17.74 5.89 -17.68
CA SER A 89 16.73 5.92 -18.75
C SER A 89 16.29 4.53 -19.24
N GLN A 90 17.14 3.51 -19.07
CA GLN A 90 16.87 2.14 -19.51
C GLN A 90 16.34 1.28 -18.34
N LEU A 91 17.00 1.34 -17.19
CA LEU A 91 16.71 0.45 -16.07
C LEU A 91 15.51 0.91 -15.21
N SER A 92 15.28 2.21 -15.05
CA SER A 92 14.16 2.69 -14.25
C SER A 92 12.79 2.30 -14.84
N PRO A 93 12.52 2.50 -16.14
CA PRO A 93 11.28 2.02 -16.76
C PRO A 93 11.12 0.50 -16.69
N ALA A 94 12.18 -0.27 -16.90
CA ALA A 94 12.16 -1.73 -16.81
C ALA A 94 11.81 -2.20 -15.38
N SER A 95 12.47 -1.63 -14.37
CA SER A 95 12.19 -1.90 -12.96
C SER A 95 10.75 -1.54 -12.59
N ARG A 96 10.27 -0.37 -13.03
CA ARG A 96 8.89 0.08 -12.81
C ARG A 96 7.89 -0.91 -13.39
N ARG A 97 8.06 -1.33 -14.65
CA ARG A 97 7.18 -2.30 -15.31
C ARG A 97 7.17 -3.64 -14.58
N ALA A 98 8.34 -4.16 -14.21
CA ALA A 98 8.46 -5.41 -13.47
C ALA A 98 7.76 -5.34 -12.09
N CYS A 99 7.91 -4.24 -11.36
CA CYS A 99 7.23 -4.04 -10.09
C CYS A 99 5.70 -3.98 -10.27
N MET A 100 5.20 -3.28 -11.30
CA MET A 100 3.77 -3.22 -11.62
C MET A 100 3.20 -4.60 -11.95
N ALA A 101 3.87 -5.35 -12.84
CA ALA A 101 3.47 -6.71 -13.21
C ALA A 101 3.44 -7.65 -12.00
N ALA A 102 4.48 -7.60 -11.17
CA ALA A 102 4.57 -8.42 -9.96
C ALA A 102 3.46 -8.11 -8.96
N MET A 103 3.15 -6.84 -8.74
CA MET A 103 2.02 -6.44 -7.89
C MET A 103 0.70 -6.97 -8.40
N LEU A 104 0.41 -6.80 -9.69
CA LEU A 104 -0.85 -7.26 -10.28
C LEU A 104 -1.01 -8.78 -10.19
N LYS A 105 0.06 -9.54 -10.42
CA LYS A 105 0.07 -11.01 -10.22
C LYS A 105 -0.14 -11.42 -8.75
N ALA A 106 0.23 -10.57 -7.81
CA ALA A 106 0.03 -10.80 -6.39
C ALA A 106 -1.38 -10.42 -5.88
N ASN A 107 -2.29 -10.01 -6.76
CA ASN A 107 -3.65 -9.60 -6.43
C ASN A 107 -3.66 -8.48 -5.37
N PRO A 108 -3.22 -7.28 -5.71
CA PRO A 108 -3.17 -6.16 -4.79
C PRO A 108 -4.58 -5.75 -4.36
N ILE A 109 -4.68 -5.21 -3.16
CA ILE A 109 -5.94 -4.75 -2.57
C ILE A 109 -5.83 -3.28 -2.19
N LEU A 110 -6.97 -2.58 -2.15
CA LEU A 110 -7.03 -1.25 -1.58
C LEU A 110 -7.02 -1.33 -0.05
N LEU A 111 -6.28 -0.40 0.55
CA LEU A 111 -6.32 -0.14 1.98
C LEU A 111 -7.10 1.14 2.22
N GLU A 112 -7.90 1.16 3.29
CA GLU A 112 -8.57 2.36 3.76
C GLU A 112 -8.03 2.76 5.15
N PRO A 113 -7.93 4.08 5.44
CA PRO A 113 -7.54 4.53 6.76
C PRO A 113 -8.68 4.28 7.74
N MET A 114 -8.37 3.59 8.84
CA MET A 114 -9.28 3.35 9.94
C MET A 114 -9.01 4.33 11.06
N LEU A 115 -10.03 4.98 11.52
CA LEU A 115 -9.98 5.91 12.65
C LEU A 115 -10.51 5.22 13.91
N GLY A 116 -9.81 5.40 15.02
CA GLY A 116 -10.40 5.20 16.35
C GLY A 116 -11.32 6.37 16.65
N ILE A 117 -12.50 6.09 17.18
CA ILE A 117 -13.47 7.09 17.62
C ILE A 117 -13.84 6.89 19.09
N GLU A 118 -13.83 7.96 19.86
CA GLU A 118 -14.35 8.01 21.21
C GLU A 118 -15.54 8.96 21.24
N VAL A 119 -16.69 8.46 21.66
CA VAL A 119 -17.94 9.23 21.76
C VAL A 119 -18.37 9.31 23.23
N ARG A 120 -18.60 10.51 23.70
CA ARG A 120 -19.19 10.79 25.03
C ARG A 120 -20.62 11.24 24.86
N VAL A 121 -21.54 10.57 25.53
CA VAL A 121 -22.98 10.76 25.35
C VAL A 121 -23.72 10.40 26.62
N PRO A 122 -24.91 11.00 26.93
CA PRO A 122 -25.79 10.55 27.98
C PRO A 122 -26.18 9.07 27.81
N GLN A 123 -26.43 8.38 28.91
CA GLN A 123 -26.68 6.94 28.94
C GLN A 123 -27.88 6.51 28.07
N ASP A 124 -28.93 7.32 28.03
CA ASP A 124 -30.15 7.08 27.28
C ASP A 124 -29.93 7.10 25.73
N MET A 125 -28.78 7.60 25.28
CA MET A 125 -28.45 7.75 23.84
C MET A 125 -27.36 6.78 23.35
N ILE A 126 -26.89 5.86 24.16
CA ILE A 126 -25.86 4.87 23.78
C ILE A 126 -26.29 4.09 22.52
N GLY A 127 -27.57 3.63 22.50
CA GLY A 127 -28.10 2.87 21.38
C GLY A 127 -28.07 3.65 20.06
N ASN A 128 -28.36 4.95 20.13
CA ASN A 128 -28.34 5.81 18.94
C ASN A 128 -26.90 5.93 18.37
N VAL A 129 -25.91 6.11 19.24
CA VAL A 129 -24.50 6.16 18.80
C VAL A 129 -24.05 4.83 18.20
N ALA A 130 -24.42 3.71 18.82
CA ALA A 130 -24.11 2.38 18.29
C ALA A 130 -24.72 2.16 16.90
N THR A 131 -25.98 2.61 16.72
CA THR A 131 -26.67 2.56 15.42
C THR A 131 -25.97 3.42 14.37
N VAL A 132 -25.55 4.65 14.71
CA VAL A 132 -24.79 5.52 13.82
C VAL A 132 -23.48 4.86 13.38
N LEU A 133 -22.70 4.36 14.33
CA LEU A 133 -21.42 3.72 14.02
C LEU A 133 -21.62 2.49 13.13
N SER A 134 -22.57 1.63 13.44
CA SER A 134 -22.86 0.44 12.63
C SER A 134 -23.34 0.77 11.22
N GLY A 135 -24.18 1.78 11.07
CA GLY A 135 -24.64 2.25 9.76
C GLY A 135 -23.53 2.85 8.88
N LYS A 136 -22.42 3.24 9.49
CA LYS A 136 -21.24 3.80 8.83
C LYS A 136 -20.04 2.83 8.77
N ARG A 137 -20.33 1.55 8.63
CA ARG A 137 -19.31 0.49 8.60
C ARG A 137 -18.36 0.52 9.82
N GLY A 138 -18.72 1.25 10.86
CA GLY A 138 -17.95 1.32 12.09
C GLY A 138 -18.22 0.12 13.00
N LYS A 139 -17.36 -0.04 14.00
CA LYS A 139 -17.46 -1.10 15.00
C LYS A 139 -17.29 -0.51 16.37
N VAL A 140 -18.22 -0.81 17.28
CA VAL A 140 -18.08 -0.51 18.70
C VAL A 140 -17.15 -1.54 19.33
N LEU A 141 -16.14 -1.10 20.05
CA LEU A 141 -15.16 -1.94 20.73
C LEU A 141 -15.39 -2.05 22.22
N ASP A 142 -15.75 -0.94 22.86
CA ASP A 142 -15.95 -0.88 24.31
C ASP A 142 -16.99 0.20 24.67
N MET A 143 -17.65 0.01 25.80
CA MET A 143 -18.61 0.95 26.37
C MET A 143 -18.38 1.04 27.88
N GLN A 144 -18.07 2.22 28.36
CA GLN A 144 -17.84 2.49 29.79
C GLN A 144 -18.82 3.53 30.30
N GLN A 145 -19.45 3.25 31.42
CA GLN A 145 -20.29 4.22 32.10
C GLN A 145 -19.47 5.01 33.15
N LYS A 146 -19.54 6.33 33.07
CA LYS A 146 -18.94 7.24 34.07
C LYS A 146 -19.97 8.23 34.55
N GLY A 147 -20.64 7.87 35.66
CA GLY A 147 -21.72 8.67 36.21
C GLY A 147 -22.93 8.74 35.27
N VAL A 148 -23.33 9.94 34.90
CA VAL A 148 -24.46 10.20 33.97
C VAL A 148 -24.07 10.17 32.51
N THR A 149 -22.77 10.04 32.21
CA THR A 149 -22.22 10.03 30.88
C THR A 149 -21.63 8.66 30.55
N SER A 150 -21.81 8.20 29.35
CA SER A 150 -21.18 7.00 28.82
C SER A 150 -20.12 7.35 27.78
N ILE A 151 -19.04 6.59 27.77
CA ILE A 151 -17.95 6.68 26.81
C ILE A 151 -18.01 5.42 25.94
N ILE A 152 -18.18 5.63 24.62
CA ILE A 152 -18.20 4.58 23.63
C ILE A 152 -16.90 4.70 22.82
N THR A 153 -16.13 3.64 22.81
CA THR A 153 -14.92 3.55 21.99
C THR A 153 -15.17 2.62 20.82
N GLY A 154 -14.77 3.04 19.64
CA GLY A 154 -15.01 2.29 18.42
C GLY A 154 -13.98 2.55 17.33
N GLU A 155 -14.24 1.97 16.18
CA GLU A 155 -13.48 2.17 14.94
C GLU A 155 -14.44 2.54 13.83
N ILE A 156 -14.02 3.42 12.92
CA ILE A 156 -14.80 3.84 11.77
C ILE A 156 -13.85 4.12 10.58
N PRO A 157 -14.21 3.70 9.35
CA PRO A 157 -13.45 4.10 8.17
C PRO A 157 -13.47 5.62 7.98
N ALA A 158 -12.34 6.22 7.63
CA ALA A 158 -12.26 7.67 7.44
C ALA A 158 -13.23 8.18 6.36
N SER A 159 -13.48 7.38 5.32
CA SER A 159 -14.46 7.70 4.26
C SER A 159 -15.90 7.89 4.76
N GLU A 160 -16.24 7.27 5.89
CA GLU A 160 -17.57 7.32 6.49
C GLU A 160 -17.73 8.47 7.50
N THR A 161 -16.70 9.27 7.71
CA THR A 161 -16.73 10.35 8.71
C THR A 161 -17.08 11.73 8.14
N PHE A 162 -17.21 11.88 6.83
CA PHE A 162 -17.44 13.19 6.21
C PHE A 162 -18.75 13.86 6.67
N ASP A 163 -19.81 13.09 6.85
CA ASP A 163 -21.12 13.55 7.31
C ASP A 163 -21.43 13.17 8.77
N ILE A 164 -20.47 12.58 9.49
CA ILE A 164 -20.68 12.06 10.85
C ILE A 164 -21.20 13.12 11.82
N SER A 165 -20.79 14.37 11.63
CA SER A 165 -21.19 15.49 12.46
C SER A 165 -22.69 15.77 12.38
N GLU A 166 -23.25 15.72 11.19
CA GLU A 166 -24.69 15.92 10.94
C GLU A 166 -25.48 14.76 11.52
N VAL A 167 -25.11 13.54 11.14
CA VAL A 167 -25.80 12.32 11.58
C VAL A 167 -25.76 12.16 13.09
N MET A 168 -24.57 12.37 13.71
CA MET A 168 -24.40 12.22 15.14
C MET A 168 -25.24 13.25 15.93
N ARG A 169 -25.23 14.51 15.50
CA ARG A 169 -26.06 15.58 16.12
C ARG A 169 -27.54 15.27 16.00
N GLY A 170 -28.01 14.83 14.83
CA GLY A 170 -29.40 14.46 14.62
C GLY A 170 -29.85 13.33 15.55
N GLN A 171 -29.04 12.28 15.69
CA GLN A 171 -29.36 11.10 16.48
C GLN A 171 -29.21 11.28 18.00
N THR A 172 -28.45 12.29 18.43
CA THR A 172 -28.19 12.54 19.86
C THR A 172 -28.71 13.90 20.33
N ALA A 173 -29.55 14.59 19.56
CA ALA A 173 -30.05 15.92 19.85
C ALA A 173 -28.91 16.92 20.23
N GLY A 174 -27.74 16.77 19.58
CA GLY A 174 -26.56 17.59 19.80
C GLY A 174 -25.80 17.29 21.11
N LYS A 175 -26.17 16.25 21.87
CA LYS A 175 -25.56 15.95 23.17
C LYS A 175 -24.28 15.10 23.08
N ALA A 176 -24.00 14.46 21.95
CA ALA A 176 -22.79 13.70 21.76
C ALA A 176 -21.60 14.59 21.51
N MET A 177 -20.49 14.26 22.13
CA MET A 177 -19.16 14.84 21.87
C MET A 177 -18.25 13.70 21.46
N TRP A 178 -17.46 13.88 20.40
CA TRP A 178 -16.55 12.83 19.92
C TRP A 178 -15.24 13.40 19.43
N ASN A 179 -14.23 12.56 19.46
CA ASN A 179 -12.95 12.77 18.84
C ASN A 179 -12.58 11.56 17.98
N THR A 180 -11.72 11.77 17.01
CA THR A 180 -11.17 10.71 16.16
C THR A 180 -9.65 10.84 16.08
N HIS A 181 -8.98 9.70 15.96
CA HIS A 181 -7.54 9.63 15.74
C HIS A 181 -7.21 8.51 14.73
N PHE A 182 -6.15 8.67 13.99
CA PHE A 182 -5.71 7.61 13.06
C PHE A 182 -5.31 6.37 13.86
N LYS A 183 -5.81 5.20 13.45
CA LYS A 183 -5.49 3.92 14.06
C LYS A 183 -4.60 3.05 13.19
N ALA A 184 -5.04 2.73 11.98
CA ALA A 184 -4.34 1.83 11.09
C ALA A 184 -4.82 1.96 9.63
N TRP A 185 -4.06 1.39 8.72
CA TRP A 185 -4.51 1.07 7.36
C TRP A 185 -5.05 -0.35 7.35
N THR A 186 -6.29 -0.54 6.91
CA THR A 186 -6.95 -1.85 6.86
C THR A 186 -7.41 -2.22 5.47
N PRO A 187 -7.46 -3.52 5.14
CA PRO A 187 -8.02 -3.97 3.86
C PRO A 187 -9.47 -3.52 3.70
N MET A 188 -9.76 -2.87 2.57
CA MET A 188 -11.12 -2.49 2.22
C MET A 188 -11.96 -3.73 1.86
N PRO A 189 -13.26 -3.78 2.19
CA PRO A 189 -14.14 -4.88 1.79
C PRO A 189 -14.16 -5.09 0.27
N LYS A 190 -14.00 -6.33 -0.16
CA LYS A 190 -13.92 -6.68 -1.61
C LYS A 190 -15.15 -6.23 -2.40
N SER A 191 -16.32 -6.23 -1.78
CA SER A 191 -17.59 -5.85 -2.42
C SER A 191 -17.63 -4.41 -2.94
N ILE A 192 -16.86 -3.51 -2.34
CA ILE A 192 -16.82 -2.08 -2.72
C ILE A 192 -15.54 -1.69 -3.47
N GLN A 193 -14.51 -2.53 -3.44
CA GLN A 193 -13.21 -2.20 -4.04
C GLN A 193 -13.31 -1.94 -5.54
N ALA A 194 -13.98 -2.80 -6.30
CA ALA A 194 -14.07 -2.70 -7.76
C ALA A 194 -14.66 -1.36 -8.21
N ASN A 195 -15.79 -0.98 -7.61
CA ASN A 195 -16.46 0.28 -7.91
C ASN A 195 -15.57 1.49 -7.53
N LEU A 196 -14.94 1.44 -6.35
CA LEU A 196 -14.08 2.53 -5.90
C LEU A 196 -12.84 2.67 -6.77
N ILE A 197 -12.22 1.57 -7.21
CA ILE A 197 -11.13 1.58 -8.16
C ILE A 197 -11.56 2.27 -9.45
N ALA A 198 -12.69 1.85 -10.04
CA ALA A 198 -13.20 2.42 -11.28
C ALA A 198 -13.48 3.94 -11.14
N ASP A 199 -14.12 4.36 -10.06
CA ASP A 199 -14.43 5.76 -9.81
C ASP A 199 -13.16 6.61 -9.54
N THR A 200 -12.22 6.07 -8.80
CA THR A 200 -10.94 6.75 -8.54
C THR A 200 -10.15 6.90 -9.83
N ARG A 201 -10.11 5.86 -10.66
CA ARG A 201 -9.44 5.90 -11.97
C ARG A 201 -10.09 6.92 -12.90
N LYS A 202 -11.43 6.94 -13.01
CA LYS A 202 -12.17 7.95 -13.79
C LYS A 202 -11.85 9.38 -13.35
N ARG A 203 -11.83 9.64 -12.04
CA ARG A 203 -11.45 10.96 -11.51
C ARG A 203 -10.03 11.39 -11.87
N LYS A 204 -9.14 10.42 -12.05
CA LYS A 204 -7.74 10.64 -12.47
C LYS A 204 -7.56 10.63 -14.01
N GLY A 205 -8.64 10.55 -14.78
CA GLY A 205 -8.58 10.51 -16.25
C GLY A 205 -8.02 9.20 -16.81
N LEU A 206 -8.14 8.11 -16.06
CA LEU A 206 -7.67 6.78 -16.46
C LEU A 206 -8.84 5.90 -16.93
N SER A 207 -8.54 4.82 -17.69
CA SER A 207 -9.51 3.77 -17.96
C SER A 207 -10.11 3.25 -16.65
N PRO A 208 -11.45 3.02 -16.56
CA PRO A 208 -12.10 2.50 -15.35
C PRO A 208 -11.50 1.18 -14.87
N GLU A 209 -11.09 0.33 -15.78
CA GLU A 209 -10.47 -0.96 -15.47
C GLU A 209 -8.97 -0.79 -15.21
N PRO A 210 -8.43 -1.39 -14.14
CA PRO A 210 -6.98 -1.41 -13.91
C PRO A 210 -6.29 -2.24 -15.00
N PRO A 211 -5.01 -1.96 -15.30
CA PRO A 211 -4.26 -2.72 -16.27
C PRO A 211 -4.05 -4.16 -15.79
N THR A 212 -3.83 -5.04 -16.74
CA THR A 212 -3.44 -6.43 -16.46
C THR A 212 -1.93 -6.55 -16.27
N ALA A 213 -1.48 -7.62 -15.62
CA ALA A 213 -0.05 -7.86 -15.46
C ALA A 213 0.66 -8.01 -16.82
N ASP A 214 -0.02 -8.59 -17.81
CA ASP A 214 0.55 -8.86 -19.13
C ASP A 214 0.82 -7.58 -19.94
N GLU A 215 0.16 -6.47 -19.63
CA GLU A 215 0.45 -5.17 -20.25
C GLU A 215 1.84 -4.61 -19.84
N PHE A 216 2.37 -5.07 -18.71
CA PHE A 216 3.69 -4.67 -18.21
C PHE A 216 4.79 -5.68 -18.53
N ILE A 217 4.42 -6.87 -18.98
CA ILE A 217 5.37 -7.90 -19.42
C ILE A 217 5.61 -7.67 -20.92
N ASP A 218 6.83 -7.34 -21.30
CA ASP A 218 7.15 -7.12 -22.70
C ASP A 218 6.91 -8.39 -23.51
N ARG A 219 6.07 -8.27 -24.52
CA ARG A 219 5.94 -9.23 -25.60
C ARG A 219 6.95 -8.87 -26.67
N SER A 220 8.23 -8.84 -26.32
CA SER A 220 9.32 -8.38 -27.20
C SER A 220 9.67 -9.37 -28.32
N GLU A 221 8.67 -10.07 -28.90
CA GLU A 221 8.92 -10.83 -30.13
C GLU A 221 8.70 -10.02 -31.40
N GLU A 222 8.12 -8.81 -31.36
CA GLU A 222 7.81 -8.03 -32.58
C GLU A 222 8.72 -6.82 -32.87
N HIS A 223 9.62 -6.45 -31.95
CA HIS A 223 10.61 -5.38 -32.23
C HIS A 223 12.03 -5.87 -32.04
N THR A 224 12.40 -6.83 -32.90
CA THR A 224 13.75 -7.32 -33.03
C THR A 224 14.54 -6.39 -33.96
N SER A 225 15.24 -5.41 -33.41
CA SER A 225 16.55 -5.03 -33.98
C SER A 225 17.42 -4.12 -33.11
N GLU A 226 16.92 -3.39 -32.11
CA GLU A 226 17.81 -2.50 -31.36
C GLU A 226 17.60 -2.45 -29.81
N LEU A 227 16.65 -3.18 -29.27
CA LEU A 227 16.32 -3.15 -27.82
C LEU A 227 16.38 -4.53 -27.13
N GLN A 228 17.23 -5.42 -27.59
CA GLN A 228 17.37 -6.78 -27.04
C GLN A 228 18.13 -6.87 -25.71
N SER A 229 18.26 -5.80 -24.96
CA SER A 229 18.79 -5.88 -23.59
C SER A 229 17.73 -5.56 -22.55
N LEU A 230 16.62 -6.28 -22.60
CA LEU A 230 15.63 -6.21 -21.54
C LEU A 230 16.15 -6.93 -20.31
N ALA A 231 16.40 -6.17 -19.27
CA ALA A 231 16.54 -6.70 -17.94
C ALA A 231 15.25 -7.46 -17.58
N TYR A 232 15.29 -8.78 -17.64
CA TYR A 232 14.19 -9.62 -17.12
C TYR A 232 14.16 -9.45 -15.60
N LEU A 233 13.34 -8.53 -15.13
CA LEU A 233 13.05 -8.38 -13.72
C LEU A 233 11.89 -9.32 -13.38
N VAL A 234 12.18 -10.49 -12.84
CA VAL A 234 11.16 -11.31 -12.21
C VAL A 234 11.05 -10.90 -10.75
N CYS A 235 10.10 -10.06 -10.46
CA CYS A 235 9.78 -9.66 -9.09
C CYS A 235 8.73 -10.63 -8.54
N ARG A 236 9.10 -11.43 -7.55
CA ARG A 236 8.15 -12.30 -6.84
C ARG A 236 7.70 -11.58 -5.58
N LEU A 237 6.43 -11.16 -5.55
CA LEU A 237 5.77 -10.65 -4.35
C LEU A 237 5.49 -11.82 -3.42
N LEU A 238 6.15 -11.85 -2.28
CA LEU A 238 5.76 -12.68 -1.15
C LEU A 238 4.95 -11.78 -0.20
N LEU A 239 3.62 -11.86 -0.31
CA LEU A 239 2.73 -11.39 0.73
C LEU A 239 2.79 -12.41 1.87
N GLU A 240 3.71 -12.24 2.79
CA GLU A 240 3.62 -12.95 4.06
C GLU A 240 2.51 -12.29 4.89
N LYS A 241 1.39 -13.00 5.00
CA LYS A 241 0.40 -12.73 6.04
C LYS A 241 1.07 -13.00 7.38
N LYS A 242 1.19 -11.99 8.21
CA LYS A 242 1.21 -12.14 9.67
C LYS A 242 -0.18 -12.00 10.21
#